data_14a5d1947a3620dae31f808d5dc0a367
#
_entry.id   14a5d1947a3620dae31f808d5dc0a367
#
_cell.length_a   1.000
_cell.length_b   1.000
_cell.length_c   1.000
_cell.angle_alpha   90.00
_cell.angle_beta   90.00
_cell.angle_gamma   90.00
#
_symmetry.space_group_name_H-M   'P 1'
#
loop_
_entity.id
_entity.type
_entity.pdbx_description
1 polymer ?
#
loop_
_entity_poly.entity_id
_entity_poly.type
_entity_poly.pdbx_seq_one_letter_code
_entity_poly.pdbx_strand_id
1 'polypeptide(L)'
;MTQASDCSSEKTLSEAIKGRRATLSFLPDPVPENDLKKILDAGLSAPSAYNLQPWRFVVVREVEQRARLRRAAMNQLKVEEAPVVVVACADLEGWRSGDLDEIIRLAQQHGYGDEARHASMRKNIANFFSAPGNAGGLAPDFAVWANRQTMIAMTTMMWMAEVLGYDTAPMEGFYEDQVKATLGILAHVRVVALLAIGHRKGEDKRFAGRFAMQRTVFAEKWGNPIP
;
A
#
# COMPACT_ATOMS: atom_id res chain seq x y z
N MET A 1 36.74 -14.63 -14.67
CA MET A 1 36.69 -13.23 -14.15
C MET A 1 35.24 -12.81 -14.23
N THR A 2 34.50 -13.03 -13.16
CA THR A 2 33.09 -12.63 -13.02
C THR A 2 33.07 -11.16 -12.66
N GLN A 3 32.55 -10.33 -13.55
CA GLN A 3 32.28 -8.92 -13.24
C GLN A 3 31.25 -8.86 -12.13
N ALA A 4 31.66 -8.29 -11.01
CA ALA A 4 30.75 -7.89 -9.95
C ALA A 4 29.75 -6.89 -10.55
N SER A 5 28.46 -7.21 -10.44
CA SER A 5 27.37 -6.32 -10.79
C SER A 5 27.53 -5.01 -10.00
N ASP A 6 27.63 -3.94 -10.75
CA ASP A 6 27.67 -2.56 -10.28
C ASP A 6 26.47 -2.36 -9.33
N CYS A 7 26.75 -2.10 -8.06
CA CYS A 7 25.75 -1.76 -7.06
C CYS A 7 25.22 -0.38 -7.46
N SER A 8 24.09 -0.35 -8.19
CA SER A 8 23.42 0.90 -8.52
C SER A 8 23.15 1.64 -7.21
N SER A 9 23.74 2.82 -7.05
CA SER A 9 23.55 3.64 -5.85
C SER A 9 22.06 3.86 -5.61
N GLU A 10 21.61 3.58 -4.37
CA GLU A 10 20.23 3.83 -3.97
C GLU A 10 19.85 5.29 -4.32
N LYS A 11 18.67 5.48 -4.92
CA LYS A 11 18.15 6.83 -5.22
C LYS A 11 17.77 7.52 -3.91
N THR A 12 17.92 8.82 -3.87
CA THR A 12 17.29 9.60 -2.79
C THR A 12 15.75 9.51 -2.92
N LEU A 13 15.05 9.67 -1.81
CA LEU A 13 13.58 9.70 -1.83
C LEU A 13 13.03 10.79 -2.77
N SER A 14 13.70 11.95 -2.85
CA SER A 14 13.31 13.04 -3.76
C SER A 14 13.41 12.63 -5.22
N GLU A 15 14.46 11.91 -5.59
CA GLU A 15 14.65 11.37 -6.94
C GLU A 15 13.60 10.30 -7.26
N ALA A 16 13.35 9.38 -6.33
CA ALA A 16 12.32 8.36 -6.45
C ALA A 16 10.94 8.99 -6.70
N ILE A 17 10.53 9.97 -5.90
CA ILE A 17 9.25 10.67 -6.04
C ILE A 17 9.13 11.38 -7.40
N LYS A 18 10.16 12.08 -7.85
CA LYS A 18 10.15 12.83 -9.10
C LYS A 18 10.28 11.93 -10.33
N GLY A 19 11.10 10.88 -10.22
CA GLY A 19 11.42 9.96 -11.31
C GLY A 19 10.35 8.92 -11.60
N ARG A 20 9.62 8.42 -10.57
CA ARG A 20 8.69 7.31 -10.70
C ARG A 20 7.63 7.50 -11.80
N ARG A 21 7.50 6.50 -12.63
CA ARG A 21 6.40 6.36 -13.61
C ARG A 21 5.71 5.01 -13.39
N ALA A 22 4.44 4.91 -13.80
CA ALA A 22 3.74 3.63 -13.78
C ALA A 22 4.24 2.76 -14.94
N THR A 23 4.97 1.71 -14.62
CA THR A 23 5.60 0.82 -15.58
C THR A 23 4.58 0.00 -16.38
N LEU A 24 4.79 -0.14 -17.66
CA LEU A 24 3.87 -0.86 -18.56
C LEU A 24 4.22 -2.35 -18.70
N SER A 25 5.51 -2.67 -18.69
CA SER A 25 6.05 -4.01 -18.90
C SER A 25 7.30 -4.21 -18.07
N PHE A 26 7.54 -5.44 -17.61
CA PHE A 26 8.62 -5.77 -16.71
C PHE A 26 9.55 -6.82 -17.32
N LEU A 27 10.83 -6.77 -16.92
CA LEU A 27 11.79 -7.84 -17.11
C LEU A 27 11.51 -8.97 -16.12
N PRO A 28 11.88 -10.22 -16.46
CA PRO A 28 11.63 -11.38 -15.58
C PRO A 28 12.62 -11.49 -14.42
N ASP A 29 13.59 -10.57 -14.31
CA ASP A 29 14.64 -10.60 -13.31
C ASP A 29 14.04 -10.61 -11.89
N PRO A 30 14.42 -11.56 -11.03
CA PRO A 30 13.82 -11.69 -9.71
C PRO A 30 14.18 -10.51 -8.81
N VAL A 31 13.24 -10.11 -7.94
CA VAL A 31 13.53 -9.22 -6.82
C VAL A 31 14.13 -10.04 -5.69
N PRO A 32 15.38 -9.76 -5.26
CA PRO A 32 16.03 -10.47 -4.15
C PRO A 32 15.20 -10.41 -2.86
N GLU A 33 15.26 -11.47 -2.05
CA GLU A 33 14.47 -11.59 -0.83
C GLU A 33 14.73 -10.45 0.16
N ASN A 34 15.99 -10.02 0.30
CA ASN A 34 16.35 -8.91 1.17
C ASN A 34 15.73 -7.59 0.74
N ASP A 35 15.66 -7.33 -0.57
CA ASP A 35 15.06 -6.10 -1.08
C ASP A 35 13.54 -6.14 -0.99
N LEU A 36 12.94 -7.30 -1.30
CA LEU A 36 11.51 -7.50 -1.08
C LEU A 36 11.15 -7.28 0.39
N LYS A 37 11.96 -7.80 1.32
CA LYS A 37 11.76 -7.58 2.75
C LYS A 37 11.83 -6.10 3.10
N LYS A 38 12.83 -5.35 2.64
CA LYS A 38 12.92 -3.89 2.87
C LYS A 38 11.68 -3.15 2.36
N ILE A 39 11.19 -3.52 1.18
CA ILE A 39 9.98 -2.94 0.59
C ILE A 39 8.76 -3.21 1.47
N LEU A 40 8.57 -4.43 1.92
CA LEU A 40 7.46 -4.81 2.80
C LEU A 40 7.57 -4.12 4.16
N ASP A 41 8.74 -4.14 4.79
CA ASP A 41 9.01 -3.48 6.08
C ASP A 41 8.70 -1.96 6.03
N ALA A 42 9.00 -1.30 4.90
CA ALA A 42 8.65 0.10 4.69
C ALA A 42 7.12 0.31 4.72
N GLY A 43 6.36 -0.57 4.08
CA GLY A 43 4.90 -0.52 4.14
C GLY A 43 4.34 -0.80 5.54
N LEU A 44 4.92 -1.77 6.24
CA LEU A 44 4.52 -2.10 7.62
C LEU A 44 4.86 -0.97 8.61
N SER A 45 5.83 -0.11 8.28
CA SER A 45 6.20 1.08 9.08
C SER A 45 5.30 2.29 8.82
N ALA A 46 4.34 2.20 7.91
CA ALA A 46 3.44 3.30 7.59
C ALA A 46 2.57 3.70 8.80
N PRO A 47 2.24 4.99 8.96
CA PRO A 47 1.32 5.42 9.99
C PRO A 47 -0.12 4.99 9.69
N SER A 48 -0.89 4.70 10.74
CA SER A 48 -2.34 4.56 10.65
C SER A 48 -3.04 5.19 11.84
N ALA A 49 -4.28 5.66 11.67
CA ALA A 49 -5.04 6.22 12.78
C ALA A 49 -5.20 5.16 13.88
N TYR A 50 -4.96 5.56 15.12
CA TYR A 50 -4.92 4.66 16.29
C TYR A 50 -3.90 3.52 16.20
N ASN A 51 -2.98 3.56 15.23
CA ASN A 51 -2.07 2.46 14.92
C ASN A 51 -2.79 1.12 14.61
N LEU A 52 -4.00 1.19 14.04
CA LEU A 52 -4.84 0.00 13.80
C LEU A 52 -4.37 -0.91 12.69
N GLN A 53 -3.50 -0.44 11.81
CA GLN A 53 -2.83 -1.24 10.77
C GLN A 53 -3.77 -2.22 10.04
N PRO A 54 -4.87 -1.72 9.41
CA PRO A 54 -5.90 -2.59 8.84
C PRO A 54 -5.45 -3.33 7.58
N TRP A 55 -4.22 -3.07 7.13
CA TRP A 55 -3.68 -3.67 5.92
C TRP A 55 -3.27 -5.13 6.11
N ARG A 56 -3.47 -5.91 5.04
CA ARG A 56 -2.92 -7.25 4.82
C ARG A 56 -2.33 -7.28 3.41
N PHE A 57 -1.22 -7.96 3.24
CA PHE A 57 -0.56 -8.02 1.94
C PHE A 57 -0.40 -9.46 1.50
N VAL A 58 -0.83 -9.77 0.27
CA VAL A 58 -0.54 -11.06 -0.36
C VAL A 58 0.54 -10.84 -1.40
N VAL A 59 1.69 -11.47 -1.20
CA VAL A 59 2.83 -11.40 -2.12
C VAL A 59 2.75 -12.56 -3.10
N VAL A 60 2.58 -12.24 -4.38
CA VAL A 60 2.44 -13.22 -5.46
C VAL A 60 3.71 -13.23 -6.30
N ARG A 61 4.45 -14.36 -6.26
CA ARG A 61 5.72 -14.55 -6.98
C ARG A 61 5.67 -15.71 -7.97
N GLU A 62 4.85 -16.72 -7.70
CA GLU A 62 4.73 -17.90 -8.54
C GLU A 62 4.15 -17.53 -9.91
N VAL A 63 4.81 -17.98 -10.98
CA VAL A 63 4.45 -17.65 -12.38
C VAL A 63 3.00 -17.99 -12.69
N GLU A 64 2.58 -19.21 -12.34
CA GLU A 64 1.21 -19.65 -12.58
C GLU A 64 0.18 -18.84 -11.78
N GLN A 65 0.53 -18.44 -10.56
CA GLN A 65 -0.38 -17.64 -9.73
C GLN A 65 -0.50 -16.21 -10.27
N ARG A 66 0.59 -15.61 -10.77
CA ARG A 66 0.55 -14.32 -11.46
C ARG A 66 -0.28 -14.39 -12.74
N ALA A 67 -0.15 -15.46 -13.51
CA ALA A 67 -0.98 -15.69 -14.71
C ALA A 67 -2.48 -15.82 -14.37
N ARG A 68 -2.83 -16.47 -13.25
CA ARG A 68 -4.21 -16.50 -12.75
C ARG A 68 -4.68 -15.13 -12.30
N LEU A 69 -3.85 -14.42 -11.53
CA LEU A 69 -4.14 -13.06 -11.04
C LEU A 69 -4.32 -12.07 -12.21
N ARG A 70 -3.53 -12.18 -13.29
CA ARG A 70 -3.70 -11.36 -14.49
C ARG A 70 -5.10 -11.43 -15.06
N ARG A 71 -5.72 -12.62 -15.12
CA ARG A 71 -7.10 -12.77 -15.61
C ARG A 71 -8.09 -12.00 -14.76
N ALA A 72 -7.95 -12.05 -13.43
CA ALA A 72 -8.74 -11.27 -12.49
C ALA A 72 -8.45 -9.75 -12.54
N ALA A 73 -7.28 -9.37 -13.04
CA ALA A 73 -6.81 -7.99 -13.18
C ALA A 73 -6.97 -7.46 -14.62
N MET A 74 -8.11 -7.70 -15.24
CA MET A 74 -8.48 -7.20 -16.59
C MET A 74 -7.43 -7.51 -17.67
N ASN A 75 -6.79 -8.68 -17.58
CA ASN A 75 -5.74 -9.15 -18.49
C ASN A 75 -4.53 -8.20 -18.62
N GLN A 76 -4.22 -7.39 -17.61
CA GLN A 76 -3.06 -6.52 -17.62
C GLN A 76 -1.76 -7.33 -17.62
N LEU A 77 -0.99 -7.31 -18.72
CA LEU A 77 0.24 -8.09 -18.89
C LEU A 77 1.26 -7.88 -17.79
N LYS A 78 1.40 -6.66 -17.31
CA LYS A 78 2.33 -6.29 -16.24
C LYS A 78 2.12 -7.06 -14.92
N VAL A 79 0.93 -7.62 -14.68
CA VAL A 79 0.65 -8.49 -13.51
C VAL A 79 1.35 -9.84 -13.63
N GLU A 80 1.47 -10.37 -14.83
CA GLU A 80 2.15 -11.65 -15.09
C GLU A 80 3.66 -11.46 -15.31
N GLU A 81 4.05 -10.38 -16.00
CA GLU A 81 5.44 -10.09 -16.32
C GLU A 81 6.27 -9.70 -15.10
N ALA A 82 5.72 -8.89 -14.19
CA ALA A 82 6.45 -8.47 -13.00
C ALA A 82 6.84 -9.69 -12.14
N PRO A 83 8.10 -9.77 -11.66
CA PRO A 83 8.55 -10.88 -10.81
C PRO A 83 7.82 -10.94 -9.47
N VAL A 84 7.28 -9.81 -9.00
CA VAL A 84 6.52 -9.69 -7.75
C VAL A 84 5.27 -8.84 -7.98
N VAL A 85 4.13 -9.32 -7.48
CA VAL A 85 2.91 -8.50 -7.33
C VAL A 85 2.48 -8.55 -5.87
N VAL A 86 2.39 -7.39 -5.24
CA VAL A 86 1.82 -7.24 -3.90
C VAL A 86 0.36 -6.86 -4.05
N VAL A 87 -0.54 -7.68 -3.51
CA VAL A 87 -1.98 -7.39 -3.44
C VAL A 87 -2.24 -6.76 -2.08
N ALA A 88 -2.56 -5.47 -2.09
CA ALA A 88 -2.87 -4.71 -0.89
C ALA A 88 -4.34 -4.89 -0.53
N CYS A 89 -4.58 -5.39 0.68
CA CYS A 89 -5.89 -5.70 1.20
C CYS A 89 -6.17 -4.90 2.49
N ALA A 90 -7.44 -4.61 2.74
CA ALA A 90 -7.91 -3.99 3.97
C ALA A 90 -8.83 -4.97 4.71
N ASP A 91 -8.43 -5.37 5.91
CA ASP A 91 -9.22 -6.22 6.80
C ASP A 91 -10.27 -5.37 7.54
N LEU A 92 -11.54 -5.62 7.27
CA LEU A 92 -12.63 -4.82 7.82
C LEU A 92 -13.08 -5.29 9.22
N GLU A 93 -12.64 -6.45 9.66
CA GLU A 93 -13.03 -7.04 10.94
C GLU A 93 -11.87 -7.20 11.92
N GLY A 94 -10.62 -7.06 11.49
CA GLY A 94 -9.42 -7.29 12.30
C GLY A 94 -9.44 -6.55 13.63
N TRP A 95 -9.87 -5.29 13.64
CA TRP A 95 -9.95 -4.49 14.86
C TRP A 95 -10.96 -5.02 15.90
N ARG A 96 -11.95 -5.81 15.47
CA ARG A 96 -12.93 -6.49 16.33
C ARG A 96 -12.50 -7.91 16.70
N SER A 97 -11.64 -8.52 15.89
CA SER A 97 -11.26 -9.94 16.01
C SER A 97 -9.86 -10.17 16.58
N GLY A 98 -9.23 -9.15 17.20
CA GLY A 98 -7.99 -9.30 17.94
C GLY A 98 -6.88 -8.29 17.62
N ASP A 99 -6.90 -7.61 16.47
CA ASP A 99 -5.86 -6.63 16.14
C ASP A 99 -5.72 -5.53 17.21
N LEU A 100 -6.85 -5.05 17.76
CA LEU A 100 -6.81 -4.02 18.79
C LEU A 100 -6.14 -4.51 20.07
N ASP A 101 -6.36 -5.76 20.45
CA ASP A 101 -5.72 -6.38 21.63
C ASP A 101 -4.22 -6.53 21.41
N GLU A 102 -3.83 -6.96 20.21
CA GLU A 102 -2.43 -7.10 19.84
C GLU A 102 -1.72 -5.74 19.81
N ILE A 103 -2.33 -4.71 19.24
CA ILE A 103 -1.77 -3.35 19.22
C ILE A 103 -1.56 -2.82 20.64
N ILE A 104 -2.52 -3.05 21.56
CA ILE A 104 -2.37 -2.65 22.95
C ILE A 104 -1.24 -3.44 23.63
N ARG A 105 -1.15 -4.75 23.37
CA ARG A 105 -0.05 -5.58 23.87
C ARG A 105 1.31 -5.07 23.40
N LEU A 106 1.43 -4.72 22.11
CA LEU A 106 2.66 -4.13 21.56
C LEU A 106 2.96 -2.78 22.19
N ALA A 107 1.96 -1.92 22.37
CA ALA A 107 2.12 -0.64 23.04
C ALA A 107 2.68 -0.81 24.48
N GLN A 108 2.14 -1.76 25.23
CA GLN A 108 2.63 -2.10 26.57
C GLN A 108 4.09 -2.59 26.56
N GLN A 109 4.44 -3.48 25.62
CA GLN A 109 5.81 -3.98 25.49
C GLN A 109 6.83 -2.87 25.20
N HIS A 110 6.42 -1.85 24.45
CA HIS A 110 7.26 -0.68 24.14
C HIS A 110 7.12 0.47 25.12
N GLY A 111 6.42 0.28 26.25
CA GLY A 111 6.24 1.32 27.26
C GLY A 111 5.39 2.51 26.81
N TYR A 112 4.53 2.32 25.80
CA TYR A 112 3.70 3.37 25.28
C TYR A 112 2.32 3.41 25.95
N GLY A 113 2.16 4.37 26.85
CA GLY A 113 0.93 4.59 27.60
C GLY A 113 0.77 3.68 28.83
N ASP A 114 -0.19 4.02 29.66
CA ASP A 114 -0.62 3.29 30.84
C ASP A 114 -1.94 2.54 30.62
N GLU A 115 -2.40 1.83 31.63
CA GLU A 115 -3.66 1.06 31.58
C GLU A 115 -4.88 1.95 31.30
N ALA A 116 -4.93 3.15 31.90
CA ALA A 116 -6.02 4.09 31.69
C ALA A 116 -6.07 4.57 30.23
N ARG A 117 -4.91 4.82 29.62
CA ARG A 117 -4.79 5.16 28.20
C ARG A 117 -5.26 4.01 27.29
N HIS A 118 -4.87 2.78 27.60
CA HIS A 118 -5.26 1.61 26.82
C HIS A 118 -6.77 1.32 26.91
N ALA A 119 -7.36 1.46 28.09
CA ALA A 119 -8.81 1.35 28.28
C ALA A 119 -9.57 2.47 27.52
N SER A 120 -9.06 3.70 27.57
CA SER A 120 -9.61 4.82 26.82
C SER A 120 -9.52 4.59 25.30
N MET A 121 -8.40 4.05 24.81
CA MET A 121 -8.20 3.72 23.41
C MET A 121 -9.25 2.69 22.91
N ARG A 122 -9.51 1.61 23.65
CA ARG A 122 -10.56 0.63 23.32
C ARG A 122 -11.93 1.30 23.18
N LYS A 123 -12.31 2.11 24.15
CA LYS A 123 -13.59 2.82 24.16
C LYS A 123 -13.71 3.80 22.99
N ASN A 124 -12.66 4.58 22.73
CA ASN A 124 -12.66 5.59 21.70
C ASN A 124 -12.73 4.99 20.29
N ILE A 125 -12.01 3.90 20.03
CA ILE A 125 -12.06 3.20 18.75
C ILE A 125 -13.44 2.59 18.51
N ALA A 126 -13.99 1.90 19.53
CA ALA A 126 -15.33 1.33 19.44
C ALA A 126 -16.39 2.41 19.16
N ASN A 127 -16.33 3.53 19.86
CA ASN A 127 -17.23 4.65 19.66
C ASN A 127 -17.06 5.29 18.28
N PHE A 128 -15.81 5.47 17.82
CA PHE A 128 -15.52 6.10 16.53
C PHE A 128 -16.09 5.30 15.36
N PHE A 129 -15.97 3.98 15.39
CA PHE A 129 -16.44 3.12 14.29
C PHE A 129 -17.87 2.60 14.45
N SER A 130 -18.48 2.71 15.63
CA SER A 130 -19.87 2.29 15.86
C SER A 130 -20.88 3.44 15.79
N ALA A 131 -20.43 4.68 15.78
CA ALA A 131 -21.32 5.82 15.68
C ALA A 131 -22.02 5.83 14.31
N PRO A 132 -23.35 5.77 14.22
CA PRO A 132 -24.06 5.98 12.97
C PRO A 132 -23.66 7.36 12.45
N GLY A 133 -23.33 7.47 11.15
CA GLY A 133 -22.78 8.62 10.47
C GLY A 133 -23.16 9.93 11.15
N ASN A 134 -22.31 10.36 12.06
CA ASN A 134 -22.65 11.48 12.90
C ASN A 134 -22.67 12.74 12.06
N ALA A 135 -23.43 13.71 12.51
CA ALA A 135 -23.69 14.99 11.89
C ALA A 135 -22.42 15.84 11.57
N GLY A 136 -21.26 15.27 11.51
CA GLY A 136 -20.01 15.90 11.13
C GLY A 136 -19.19 15.09 10.12
N GLY A 137 -19.74 13.98 9.59
CA GLY A 137 -19.01 13.14 8.64
C GLY A 137 -17.81 12.43 9.23
N LEU A 138 -17.73 12.27 10.55
CA LEU A 138 -16.61 11.71 11.29
C LEU A 138 -16.69 10.19 11.49
N ALA A 139 -17.81 9.54 11.20
CA ALA A 139 -17.84 8.10 11.03
C ALA A 139 -17.69 7.78 9.54
N PRO A 140 -16.49 7.73 9.01
CA PRO A 140 -16.33 7.20 7.67
C PRO A 140 -16.83 5.77 7.69
N ASP A 141 -17.49 5.36 6.62
CA ASP A 141 -17.59 3.94 6.29
C ASP A 141 -16.21 3.33 6.61
N PHE A 142 -16.18 2.33 7.49
CA PHE A 142 -14.93 1.72 7.93
C PHE A 142 -14.11 1.22 6.74
N ALA A 143 -14.78 0.73 5.69
CA ALA A 143 -14.11 0.31 4.45
C ALA A 143 -13.36 1.47 3.78
N VAL A 144 -13.97 2.65 3.70
CA VAL A 144 -13.30 3.85 3.15
C VAL A 144 -12.11 4.24 4.00
N TRP A 145 -12.25 4.20 5.33
CA TRP A 145 -11.16 4.48 6.23
C TRP A 145 -10.01 3.46 6.07
N ALA A 146 -10.31 2.17 6.09
CA ALA A 146 -9.32 1.09 5.98
C ALA A 146 -8.59 1.14 4.63
N ASN A 147 -9.31 1.42 3.53
CA ASN A 147 -8.70 1.62 2.22
C ASN A 147 -7.69 2.78 2.23
N ARG A 148 -8.02 3.93 2.85
CA ARG A 148 -7.10 5.08 2.96
C ARG A 148 -5.81 4.69 3.70
N GLN A 149 -5.93 3.99 4.84
CA GLN A 149 -4.77 3.54 5.62
C GLN A 149 -3.91 2.55 4.81
N THR A 150 -4.54 1.59 4.14
CA THR A 150 -3.86 0.61 3.29
C THR A 150 -3.10 1.28 2.13
N MET A 151 -3.68 2.31 1.51
CA MET A 151 -3.01 3.07 0.44
C MET A 151 -1.79 3.85 0.94
N ILE A 152 -1.77 4.33 2.19
CA ILE A 152 -0.58 4.95 2.80
C ILE A 152 0.54 3.91 2.86
N ALA A 153 0.26 2.72 3.38
CA ALA A 153 1.24 1.63 3.48
C ALA A 153 1.75 1.19 2.10
N MET A 154 0.86 0.99 1.13
CA MET A 154 1.25 0.63 -0.23
C MET A 154 2.10 1.72 -0.90
N THR A 155 1.78 3.00 -0.67
CA THR A 155 2.55 4.13 -1.20
C THR A 155 3.97 4.13 -0.63
N THR A 156 4.14 3.80 0.66
CA THR A 156 5.44 3.69 1.29
C THR A 156 6.27 2.55 0.69
N MET A 157 5.65 1.38 0.42
CA MET A 157 6.31 0.29 -0.33
C MET A 157 6.76 0.74 -1.72
N MET A 158 5.90 1.46 -2.43
CA MET A 158 6.18 1.97 -3.77
C MET A 158 7.41 2.89 -3.77
N TRP A 159 7.52 3.79 -2.80
CA TRP A 159 8.70 4.67 -2.68
C TRP A 159 9.96 3.89 -2.32
N MET A 160 9.87 2.91 -1.43
CA MET A 160 11.03 2.09 -1.07
C MET A 160 11.51 1.27 -2.27
N ALA A 161 10.61 0.69 -3.06
CA ALA A 161 10.97 -0.02 -4.28
C ALA A 161 11.76 0.89 -5.26
N GLU A 162 11.29 2.11 -5.48
CA GLU A 162 11.96 3.08 -6.35
C GLU A 162 13.33 3.53 -5.81
N VAL A 163 13.46 3.70 -4.49
CA VAL A 163 14.74 4.01 -3.82
C VAL A 163 15.75 2.89 -4.07
N LEU A 164 15.31 1.64 -4.00
CA LEU A 164 16.14 0.45 -4.26
C LEU A 164 16.40 0.20 -5.75
N GLY A 165 15.89 1.05 -6.66
CA GLY A 165 16.11 0.95 -8.10
C GLY A 165 15.12 0.07 -8.86
N TYR A 166 14.05 -0.39 -8.20
CA TYR A 166 12.95 -1.09 -8.87
C TYR A 166 11.93 -0.11 -9.42
N ASP A 167 11.29 -0.52 -10.51
CA ASP A 167 10.17 0.19 -11.10
C ASP A 167 8.84 -0.40 -10.57
N THR A 168 7.79 0.41 -10.55
CA THR A 168 6.51 0.02 -9.96
C THR A 168 5.31 0.34 -10.84
N ALA A 169 4.24 -0.44 -10.71
CA ALA A 169 2.96 -0.16 -11.33
C ALA A 169 1.81 -0.41 -10.35
N PRO A 170 1.28 0.65 -9.69
CA PRO A 170 0.05 0.54 -8.92
C PRO A 170 -1.16 0.39 -9.85
N MET A 171 -2.12 -0.46 -9.47
CA MET A 171 -3.31 -0.80 -10.26
C MET A 171 -4.53 -0.92 -9.38
N GLU A 172 -5.64 -0.32 -9.84
CA GLU A 172 -6.98 -0.49 -9.25
C GLU A 172 -7.96 -1.13 -10.26
N GLY A 173 -7.50 -1.44 -11.48
CA GLY A 173 -8.29 -2.10 -12.52
C GLY A 173 -8.27 -3.62 -12.36
N PHE A 174 -9.20 -4.17 -11.56
CA PHE A 174 -9.38 -5.61 -11.33
C PHE A 174 -10.83 -5.93 -10.95
N TYR A 175 -11.21 -7.20 -11.04
CA TYR A 175 -12.47 -7.74 -10.51
C TYR A 175 -12.20 -8.30 -9.10
N GLU A 176 -12.67 -7.59 -8.06
CA GLU A 176 -12.35 -7.91 -6.66
C GLU A 176 -12.72 -9.33 -6.26
N ASP A 177 -13.91 -9.79 -6.65
CA ASP A 177 -14.40 -11.14 -6.41
C ASP A 177 -13.51 -12.22 -7.02
N GLN A 178 -13.03 -11.98 -8.25
CA GLN A 178 -12.10 -12.90 -8.93
C GLN A 178 -10.71 -12.91 -8.30
N VAL A 179 -10.20 -11.75 -7.85
CA VAL A 179 -8.93 -11.68 -7.11
C VAL A 179 -9.06 -12.45 -5.79
N LYS A 180 -10.16 -12.25 -5.05
CA LYS A 180 -10.43 -12.98 -3.80
C LYS A 180 -10.49 -14.49 -4.04
N ALA A 181 -11.24 -14.94 -5.05
CA ALA A 181 -11.32 -16.35 -5.39
C ALA A 181 -9.96 -16.94 -5.80
N THR A 182 -9.16 -16.18 -6.55
CA THR A 182 -7.83 -16.60 -7.01
C THR A 182 -6.84 -16.78 -5.87
N LEU A 183 -6.92 -15.94 -4.84
CA LEU A 183 -5.94 -15.89 -3.75
C LEU A 183 -6.47 -16.40 -2.40
N GLY A 184 -7.71 -16.87 -2.33
CA GLY A 184 -8.33 -17.34 -1.09
C GLY A 184 -8.57 -16.23 -0.06
N ILE A 185 -8.79 -14.99 -0.50
CA ILE A 185 -9.01 -13.84 0.38
C ILE A 185 -10.42 -13.90 0.96
N LEU A 186 -10.53 -13.68 2.27
CA LEU A 186 -11.78 -13.78 3.02
C LEU A 186 -12.80 -12.71 2.59
N ALA A 187 -14.09 -13.00 2.76
CA ALA A 187 -15.19 -12.15 2.28
C ALA A 187 -15.16 -10.73 2.90
N HIS A 188 -14.80 -10.61 4.18
CA HIS A 188 -14.72 -9.35 4.91
C HIS A 188 -13.45 -8.52 4.61
N VAL A 189 -12.51 -9.07 3.85
CA VAL A 189 -11.29 -8.37 3.45
C VAL A 189 -11.49 -7.75 2.09
N ARG A 190 -11.23 -6.45 1.95
CA ARG A 190 -11.30 -5.72 0.67
C ARG A 190 -9.97 -5.77 -0.04
N VAL A 191 -9.99 -6.01 -1.34
CA VAL A 191 -8.82 -5.79 -2.19
C VAL A 191 -8.78 -4.32 -2.58
N VAL A 192 -7.74 -3.62 -2.15
CA VAL A 192 -7.61 -2.16 -2.33
C VAL A 192 -6.90 -1.81 -3.62
N ALA A 193 -5.75 -2.44 -3.85
CA ALA A 193 -4.94 -2.22 -5.05
C ALA A 193 -3.94 -3.36 -5.25
N LEU A 194 -3.38 -3.44 -6.45
CA LEU A 194 -2.25 -4.30 -6.78
C LEU A 194 -1.02 -3.43 -7.06
N LEU A 195 0.15 -3.87 -6.62
CA LEU A 195 1.43 -3.23 -6.90
C LEU A 195 2.37 -4.23 -7.57
N ALA A 196 2.61 -4.06 -8.87
CA ALA A 196 3.64 -4.80 -9.58
C ALA A 196 5.01 -4.16 -9.33
N ILE A 197 6.03 -4.97 -9.07
CA ILE A 197 7.39 -4.55 -8.70
C ILE A 197 8.39 -5.37 -9.51
N GLY A 198 9.39 -4.72 -10.10
CA GLY A 198 10.47 -5.33 -10.87
C GLY A 198 11.24 -4.29 -11.65
N HIS A 199 12.13 -4.71 -12.54
CA HIS A 199 12.80 -3.81 -13.46
C HIS A 199 11.95 -3.64 -14.73
N ARG A 200 11.78 -2.40 -15.22
CA ARG A 200 11.02 -2.13 -16.43
C ARG A 200 11.69 -2.74 -17.67
N LYS A 201 10.84 -3.18 -18.57
CA LYS A 201 11.24 -3.59 -19.92
C LYS A 201 11.02 -2.42 -20.89
N GLY A 202 12.10 -2.00 -21.53
CA GLY A 202 12.04 -0.89 -22.52
C GLY A 202 12.09 0.50 -21.87
N GLU A 203 11.64 1.48 -22.64
CA GLU A 203 11.68 2.89 -22.23
C GLU A 203 10.63 3.23 -21.17
N ASP A 204 10.95 4.21 -20.33
CA ASP A 204 10.02 4.74 -19.35
C ASP A 204 8.90 5.57 -20.01
N LYS A 205 7.76 5.64 -19.35
CA LYS A 205 6.69 6.53 -19.78
C LYS A 205 7.14 7.98 -19.72
N ARG A 206 6.81 8.73 -20.77
CA ARG A 206 6.97 10.19 -20.75
C ARG A 206 6.16 10.79 -19.60
N PHE A 207 6.71 11.83 -18.99
CA PHE A 207 6.01 12.57 -17.97
C PHE A 207 4.78 13.27 -18.55
N ALA A 208 3.61 12.87 -18.10
CA ALA A 208 2.34 13.42 -18.58
C ALA A 208 1.96 14.76 -17.93
N GLY A 209 2.80 15.29 -17.04
CA GLY A 209 2.52 16.53 -16.30
C GLY A 209 1.78 16.31 -14.98
N ARG A 210 1.67 17.39 -14.25
CA ARG A 210 0.84 17.54 -13.04
C ARG A 210 0.17 18.90 -13.11
N PHE A 211 -0.93 19.05 -12.43
CA PHE A 211 -1.54 20.36 -12.28
C PHE A 211 -0.57 21.33 -11.56
N ALA A 212 -0.65 22.60 -11.92
CA ALA A 212 0.05 23.65 -11.20
C ALA A 212 -0.42 23.69 -9.73
N MET A 213 0.46 24.11 -8.83
CA MET A 213 0.20 24.15 -7.40
C MET A 213 -1.07 24.97 -7.09
N GLN A 214 -1.25 26.10 -7.77
CA GLN A 214 -2.39 27.01 -7.59
C GLN A 214 -3.76 26.37 -7.87
N ARG A 215 -3.78 25.25 -8.63
CA ARG A 215 -5.02 24.51 -8.92
C ARG A 215 -5.41 23.53 -7.81
N THR A 216 -4.46 23.10 -7.00
CA THR A 216 -4.62 21.97 -6.09
C THR A 216 -4.27 22.27 -4.65
N VAL A 217 -3.60 23.40 -4.40
CA VAL A 217 -3.18 23.82 -3.07
C VAL A 217 -3.75 25.19 -2.75
N PHE A 218 -4.42 25.30 -1.62
CA PHE A 218 -5.09 26.52 -1.18
C PHE A 218 -4.61 26.89 0.22
N ALA A 219 -4.45 28.19 0.46
CA ALA A 219 -4.09 28.75 1.75
C ALA A 219 -5.36 29.04 2.57
N GLU A 220 -5.43 28.55 3.80
CA GLU A 220 -6.46 28.81 4.82
C GLU A 220 -7.88 28.42 4.42
N LYS A 221 -8.33 28.67 3.18
CA LYS A 221 -9.68 28.42 2.69
C LYS A 221 -9.65 27.82 1.29
N TRP A 222 -10.64 26.99 0.99
CA TRP A 222 -10.85 26.44 -0.34
C TRP A 222 -10.96 27.55 -1.38
N GLY A 223 -10.22 27.43 -2.48
CA GLY A 223 -10.21 28.39 -3.57
C GLY A 223 -9.30 29.60 -3.37
N ASN A 224 -8.65 29.76 -2.22
CA ASN A 224 -7.66 30.81 -1.98
C ASN A 224 -6.26 30.30 -2.35
N PRO A 225 -5.65 30.76 -3.46
CA PRO A 225 -4.35 30.22 -3.90
C PRO A 225 -3.25 30.47 -2.87
N ILE A 226 -2.31 29.53 -2.78
CA ILE A 226 -1.05 29.75 -2.04
C ILE A 226 -0.22 30.81 -2.77
N PRO A 227 0.45 31.73 -2.06
CA PRO A 227 1.30 32.77 -2.66
C PRO A 227 2.42 32.23 -3.51
#